data_6db63321769b3014369e4c73694d6882
#
_entry.id   6db63321769b3014369e4c73694d6882
#
_cell.length_a   1.000
_cell.length_b   1.000
_cell.length_c   1.000
_cell.angle_alpha   90.00
_cell.angle_beta   90.00
_cell.angle_gamma   90.00
#
_symmetry.space_group_name_H-M   'P 1'
#
loop_
_entity.id
_entity.type
_entity.pdbx_description
1 polymer ?
#
loop_
_entity_poly.entity_id
_entity_poly.type
_entity_poly.pdbx_seq_one_letter_code
_entity_poly.pdbx_strand_id
1 'polypeptide(L)'
;MPAARTSSARSPAAIGFWTEVVDRAEAALASGAMHSFECALEYVPDAGVEFVLRVALRFPPGETAAGRSAGAPSLPQDPFAAPDPALVVRDLTATHRAILNKFCVLREHLLVVTREYEDQREPLNARDFEALAVCMEDAEVLAFYNGGAQAGASQPHKHLQVVTLPLSPRHSVPMDALLARPAPALGFRHAFARLEPAQVARPAAMLETYRELHGKAGLRAQQPYSLVLTHEWMLVVPRSRDRFEGISINSLAFAGSFFVRDAKHAHAIAAAGPMSVLKSVAMP
;
A
#
# COMPACT_ATOMS: atom_id res chain seq x y z
N MET A 1 53.25 -35.58 -8.25
CA MET A 1 52.81 -34.17 -8.19
C MET A 1 51.28 -34.13 -8.17
N PRO A 2 50.59 -33.74 -7.10
CA PRO A 2 49.17 -33.65 -7.09
C PRO A 2 48.74 -32.28 -7.64
N ALA A 3 47.71 -32.29 -8.51
CA ALA A 3 47.10 -31.12 -9.14
C ALA A 3 46.39 -30.25 -8.11
N ALA A 4 46.65 -28.95 -8.11
CA ALA A 4 45.99 -27.95 -7.32
C ALA A 4 44.52 -27.84 -7.71
N ARG A 5 43.60 -28.10 -6.77
CA ARG A 5 42.16 -27.77 -6.92
C ARG A 5 42.00 -26.27 -6.81
N THR A 6 41.64 -25.62 -7.89
CA THR A 6 41.20 -24.22 -7.91
C THR A 6 39.88 -24.14 -7.17
N SER A 7 39.88 -23.52 -5.99
CA SER A 7 38.69 -23.14 -5.26
C SER A 7 37.94 -22.06 -6.07
N SER A 8 36.83 -22.44 -6.69
CA SER A 8 35.86 -21.50 -7.25
C SER A 8 35.22 -20.73 -6.06
N ALA A 9 35.64 -19.48 -5.89
CA ALA A 9 34.94 -18.57 -4.96
C ALA A 9 33.49 -18.41 -5.47
N ARG A 10 32.52 -18.89 -4.70
CA ARG A 10 31.11 -18.59 -4.91
C ARG A 10 30.97 -17.06 -4.79
N SER A 11 30.47 -16.42 -5.84
CA SER A 11 29.96 -15.04 -5.72
C SER A 11 29.00 -14.96 -4.54
N PRO A 12 29.04 -13.90 -3.72
CA PRO A 12 28.04 -13.71 -2.67
C PRO A 12 26.68 -13.73 -3.37
N ALA A 13 25.75 -14.57 -2.87
CA ALA A 13 24.37 -14.60 -3.33
C ALA A 13 23.84 -13.16 -3.27
N ALA A 14 23.24 -12.68 -4.35
CA ALA A 14 22.62 -11.35 -4.36
C ALA A 14 21.60 -11.30 -3.20
N ILE A 15 21.72 -10.31 -2.34
CA ILE A 15 20.78 -10.07 -1.25
C ILE A 15 19.43 -9.77 -1.88
N GLY A 16 18.37 -10.47 -1.47
CA GLY A 16 17.02 -10.26 -1.97
C GLY A 16 16.53 -8.84 -1.67
N PHE A 17 15.67 -8.29 -2.51
CA PHE A 17 15.16 -6.92 -2.37
C PHE A 17 14.55 -6.68 -0.97
N TRP A 18 13.72 -7.59 -0.48
CA TRP A 18 13.09 -7.43 0.83
C TRP A 18 14.06 -7.54 2.01
N THR A 19 15.17 -8.23 1.86
CA THR A 19 16.27 -8.18 2.85
C THR A 19 16.84 -6.77 2.96
N GLU A 20 17.07 -6.09 1.82
CA GLU A 20 17.53 -4.68 1.83
C GLU A 20 16.48 -3.75 2.46
N VAL A 21 15.18 -4.00 2.23
CA VAL A 21 14.08 -3.22 2.84
C VAL A 21 14.10 -3.38 4.36
N VAL A 22 14.23 -4.60 4.87
CA VAL A 22 14.28 -4.90 6.31
C VAL A 22 15.50 -4.23 6.95
N ASP A 23 16.69 -4.43 6.39
CA ASP A 23 17.94 -3.84 6.90
C ASP A 23 17.85 -2.31 6.94
N ARG A 24 17.30 -1.71 5.88
CA ARG A 24 17.10 -0.25 5.82
C ARG A 24 16.07 0.23 6.84
N ALA A 25 14.98 -0.50 7.05
CA ALA A 25 13.96 -0.17 8.04
C ALA A 25 14.52 -0.21 9.47
N GLU A 26 15.32 -1.22 9.80
CA GLU A 26 15.98 -1.32 11.09
C GLU A 26 16.95 -0.15 11.32
N ALA A 27 17.79 0.18 10.34
CA ALA A 27 18.71 1.31 10.42
C ALA A 27 17.96 2.65 10.55
N ALA A 28 16.88 2.84 9.80
CA ALA A 28 16.07 4.06 9.85
C ALA A 28 15.32 4.23 11.18
N LEU A 29 14.84 3.13 11.79
CA LEU A 29 14.26 3.13 13.15
C LEU A 29 15.32 3.47 14.19
N ALA A 30 16.50 2.84 14.12
CA ALA A 30 17.58 3.06 15.07
C ALA A 30 18.12 4.50 15.03
N SER A 31 18.16 5.14 13.85
CA SER A 31 18.58 6.53 13.67
C SER A 31 17.49 7.56 13.98
N GLY A 32 16.23 7.12 14.14
CA GLY A 32 15.08 8.02 14.29
C GLY A 32 14.62 8.70 12.98
N ALA A 33 15.12 8.28 11.82
CA ALA A 33 14.65 8.76 10.52
C ALA A 33 13.24 8.23 10.18
N MET A 34 12.92 7.01 10.64
CA MET A 34 11.60 6.39 10.54
C MET A 34 10.96 6.25 11.92
N HIS A 35 9.65 6.44 11.97
CA HIS A 35 8.85 6.32 13.18
C HIS A 35 7.72 5.32 12.97
N SER A 36 7.63 4.32 13.84
CA SER A 36 6.54 3.33 13.80
C SER A 36 5.44 3.71 14.79
N PHE A 37 4.18 3.56 14.36
CA PHE A 37 3.05 3.63 15.27
C PHE A 37 2.96 2.34 16.10
N GLU A 38 2.88 2.49 17.41
CA GLU A 38 2.47 1.39 18.27
C GLU A 38 0.94 1.25 18.18
N CYS A 39 0.44 0.09 17.70
CA CYS A 39 -0.97 -0.15 17.48
C CYS A 39 -1.47 -1.37 18.24
N ALA A 40 -2.68 -1.25 18.81
CA ALA A 40 -3.49 -2.42 19.16
C ALA A 40 -4.22 -2.93 17.90
N LEU A 41 -4.46 -4.24 17.85
CA LEU A 41 -5.27 -4.86 16.80
C LEU A 41 -6.64 -5.24 17.38
N GLU A 42 -7.68 -4.71 16.77
CA GLU A 42 -9.05 -5.10 17.04
C GLU A 42 -9.61 -5.83 15.81
N TYR A 43 -10.42 -6.86 16.03
CA TYR A 43 -11.00 -7.68 14.97
C TYR A 43 -12.51 -7.50 14.99
N VAL A 44 -13.06 -7.04 13.87
CA VAL A 44 -14.50 -6.73 13.74
C VAL A 44 -15.10 -7.59 12.64
N PRO A 45 -15.94 -8.59 12.99
CA PRO A 45 -16.65 -9.38 11.99
C PRO A 45 -17.78 -8.57 11.35
N ASP A 46 -17.81 -8.50 10.02
CA ASP A 46 -18.88 -7.87 9.27
C ASP A 46 -18.95 -8.46 7.85
N ALA A 47 -20.15 -8.71 7.34
CA ALA A 47 -20.43 -9.20 5.99
C ALA A 47 -19.64 -10.47 5.60
N GLY A 48 -19.25 -11.31 6.56
CA GLY A 48 -18.47 -12.53 6.35
C GLY A 48 -16.95 -12.33 6.23
N VAL A 49 -16.46 -11.15 6.62
CA VAL A 49 -15.05 -10.77 6.73
C VAL A 49 -14.74 -10.44 8.18
N GLU A 50 -13.60 -10.88 8.71
CA GLU A 50 -13.08 -10.39 9.99
C GLU A 50 -12.09 -9.26 9.70
N PHE A 51 -12.57 -8.02 9.74
CA PHE A 51 -11.78 -6.81 9.49
C PHE A 51 -10.78 -6.56 10.61
N VAL A 52 -9.63 -5.98 10.26
CA VAL A 52 -8.57 -5.61 11.20
C VAL A 52 -8.54 -4.09 11.35
N LEU A 53 -8.79 -3.60 12.57
CA LEU A 53 -8.62 -2.21 12.94
C LEU A 53 -7.30 -2.06 13.71
N ARG A 54 -6.38 -1.26 13.15
CA ARG A 54 -5.11 -0.89 13.78
C ARG A 54 -5.33 0.41 14.53
N VAL A 55 -5.49 0.32 15.84
CA VAL A 55 -5.76 1.46 16.72
C VAL A 55 -4.42 1.99 17.24
N ALA A 56 -4.08 3.23 16.88
CA ALA A 56 -2.85 3.85 17.37
C ALA A 56 -2.91 4.03 18.88
N LEU A 57 -1.91 3.50 19.59
CA LEU A 57 -1.73 3.66 21.04
C LEU A 57 -0.90 4.91 21.35
N ARG A 58 0.07 5.22 20.47
CA ARG A 58 0.92 6.40 20.57
C ARG A 58 1.21 6.97 19.20
N PHE A 59 1.33 8.30 19.14
CA PHE A 59 1.79 9.01 17.95
C PHE A 59 3.30 9.26 18.03
N PRO A 60 4.01 9.10 16.92
CA PRO A 60 5.42 9.48 16.86
C PRO A 60 5.61 10.97 17.15
N PRO A 61 6.79 11.39 17.65
CA PRO A 61 7.10 12.79 17.86
C PRO A 61 6.95 13.61 16.55
N GLY A 62 6.29 14.77 16.64
CA GLY A 62 6.05 15.65 15.48
C GLY A 62 4.76 15.32 14.69
N GLU A 63 4.09 14.21 14.95
CA GLU A 63 2.74 13.96 14.44
C GLU A 63 1.68 14.39 15.46
N THR A 64 0.68 15.14 14.99
CA THR A 64 -0.49 15.47 15.79
C THR A 64 -1.68 14.62 15.37
N ALA A 65 -2.69 14.52 16.24
CA ALA A 65 -3.96 13.88 15.92
C ALA A 65 -4.64 14.48 14.66
N ALA A 66 -4.20 15.65 14.18
CA ALA A 66 -4.68 16.30 12.96
C ALA A 66 -3.92 15.89 11.68
N GLY A 67 -2.83 15.09 11.78
CA GLY A 67 -2.07 14.58 10.62
C GLY A 67 -1.21 15.62 9.90
N ARG A 68 -0.93 16.74 10.55
CA ARG A 68 0.07 17.75 10.10
C ARG A 68 0.76 18.29 11.34
N SER A 69 2.09 18.46 11.28
CA SER A 69 2.80 19.26 12.29
C SER A 69 2.21 20.66 12.30
N ALA A 70 1.71 21.10 13.46
CA ALA A 70 1.33 22.46 13.69
C ALA A 70 2.62 23.30 13.73
N GLY A 71 2.92 24.03 12.66
CA GLY A 71 4.01 24.96 12.67
C GLY A 71 4.63 25.21 11.30
N ALA A 72 4.30 26.32 10.72
CA ALA A 72 4.81 27.11 9.62
C ALA A 72 4.04 27.00 8.28
N PRO A 73 3.67 28.15 7.67
CA PRO A 73 3.17 28.22 6.31
C PRO A 73 4.37 28.21 5.35
N SER A 74 5.02 27.07 5.18
CA SER A 74 5.85 26.82 4.01
C SER A 74 4.96 26.10 2.98
N LEU A 75 5.07 26.46 1.72
CA LEU A 75 4.53 25.68 0.60
C LEU A 75 4.87 24.22 0.88
N PRO A 76 3.91 23.28 0.73
CA PRO A 76 4.17 21.88 1.02
C PRO A 76 5.33 21.42 0.13
N GLN A 77 6.50 21.27 0.75
CA GLN A 77 7.67 20.77 0.06
C GLN A 77 7.37 19.33 -0.31
N ASP A 78 7.51 18.99 -1.59
CA ASP A 78 7.34 17.62 -2.06
C ASP A 78 8.38 16.72 -1.39
N PRO A 79 7.97 15.80 -0.49
CA PRO A 79 8.92 14.98 0.27
C PRO A 79 9.62 13.94 -0.61
N PHE A 80 9.16 13.76 -1.85
CA PHE A 80 9.67 12.77 -2.80
C PHE A 80 10.65 13.38 -3.81
N ALA A 81 10.63 14.70 -4.01
CA ALA A 81 11.60 15.40 -4.85
C ALA A 81 13.02 15.34 -4.26
N ALA A 82 13.13 15.39 -2.92
CA ALA A 82 14.40 15.26 -2.20
C ALA A 82 14.17 14.38 -0.95
N PRO A 83 14.01 13.08 -1.10
CA PRO A 83 13.73 12.20 0.03
C PRO A 83 14.93 12.12 0.98
N ASP A 84 14.63 11.92 2.27
CA ASP A 84 15.66 11.65 3.27
C ASP A 84 16.48 10.40 2.87
N PRO A 85 17.81 10.52 2.68
CA PRO A 85 18.64 9.40 2.26
C PRO A 85 18.56 8.18 3.19
N ALA A 86 18.26 8.38 4.47
CA ALA A 86 18.08 7.29 5.44
C ALA A 86 16.84 6.43 5.14
N LEU A 87 15.83 6.99 4.46
CA LEU A 87 14.61 6.29 4.08
C LEU A 87 14.69 5.66 2.68
N VAL A 88 15.65 6.05 1.85
CA VAL A 88 15.80 5.50 0.50
C VAL A 88 16.37 4.09 0.58
N VAL A 89 15.66 3.12 0.01
CA VAL A 89 16.16 1.74 -0.14
C VAL A 89 17.05 1.67 -1.37
N ARG A 90 16.47 1.83 -2.56
CA ARG A 90 17.21 1.89 -3.84
C ARG A 90 16.32 2.41 -4.98
N ASP A 91 16.93 2.70 -6.11
CA ASP A 91 16.19 2.86 -7.36
C ASP A 91 15.74 1.48 -7.87
N LEU A 92 14.43 1.32 -8.12
CA LEU A 92 13.84 0.09 -8.64
C LEU A 92 14.03 -0.03 -10.15
N THR A 93 13.81 1.10 -10.82
CA THR A 93 13.96 1.27 -12.27
C THR A 93 14.56 2.63 -12.57
N ALA A 94 14.78 2.95 -13.84
CA ALA A 94 15.22 4.29 -14.24
C ALA A 94 14.23 5.40 -13.82
N THR A 95 12.96 5.05 -13.60
CA THR A 95 11.86 6.01 -13.35
C THR A 95 11.29 5.94 -11.94
N HIS A 96 11.57 4.90 -11.17
CA HIS A 96 10.98 4.69 -9.83
C HIS A 96 12.03 4.37 -8.78
N ARG A 97 11.73 4.81 -7.57
CA ARG A 97 12.54 4.62 -6.36
C ARG A 97 11.72 4.00 -5.25
N ALA A 98 12.33 3.09 -4.48
CA ALA A 98 11.78 2.54 -3.26
C ALA A 98 12.19 3.40 -2.06
N ILE A 99 11.21 3.88 -1.29
CA ILE A 99 11.40 4.71 -0.09
C ILE A 99 10.58 4.11 1.05
N LEU A 100 11.15 4.01 2.25
CA LEU A 100 10.39 3.63 3.44
C LEU A 100 9.39 4.72 3.82
N ASN A 101 8.19 4.32 4.22
CA ASN A 101 7.23 5.27 4.75
C ASN A 101 7.72 5.79 6.12
N LYS A 102 8.01 7.09 6.20
CA LYS A 102 8.56 7.72 7.42
C LYS A 102 7.70 7.46 8.66
N PHE A 103 6.37 7.44 8.51
CA PHE A 103 5.41 7.21 9.58
C PHE A 103 4.64 5.93 9.30
N CYS A 104 5.23 4.81 9.66
CA CYS A 104 4.72 3.50 9.29
C CYS A 104 3.82 2.89 10.36
N VAL A 105 2.72 2.30 9.92
CA VAL A 105 1.83 1.45 10.73
C VAL A 105 2.26 -0.02 10.64
N LEU A 106 2.87 -0.37 9.52
CA LEU A 106 3.48 -1.68 9.22
C LEU A 106 4.97 -1.44 9.00
N ARG A 107 5.85 -2.27 9.59
CA ARG A 107 7.30 -2.01 9.65
C ARG A 107 7.96 -1.87 8.28
N GLU A 108 7.59 -2.73 7.35
CA GLU A 108 8.12 -2.77 5.99
C GLU A 108 7.19 -2.05 5.00
N HIS A 109 6.56 -0.94 5.40
CA HIS A 109 5.70 -0.14 4.53
C HIS A 109 6.56 0.67 3.55
N LEU A 110 6.55 0.25 2.30
CA LEU A 110 7.33 0.81 1.22
C LEU A 110 6.49 1.74 0.35
N LEU A 111 7.08 2.82 -0.11
CA LEU A 111 6.55 3.71 -1.14
C LEU A 111 7.35 3.49 -2.42
N VAL A 112 6.67 3.22 -3.52
CA VAL A 112 7.23 3.15 -4.87
C VAL A 112 6.92 4.47 -5.57
N VAL A 113 7.89 5.36 -5.60
CA VAL A 113 7.72 6.77 -5.97
C VAL A 113 8.34 7.04 -7.33
N THR A 114 7.67 7.82 -8.20
CA THR A 114 8.28 8.29 -9.44
C THR A 114 9.42 9.26 -9.14
N ARG A 115 10.55 9.14 -9.83
CA ARG A 115 11.75 9.98 -9.59
C ARG A 115 11.55 11.41 -10.06
N GLU A 116 10.79 11.59 -11.13
CA GLU A 116 10.31 12.86 -11.60
C GLU A 116 8.85 13.03 -11.18
N TYR A 117 8.41 14.26 -10.98
CA TYR A 117 7.04 14.52 -10.58
C TYR A 117 6.05 14.00 -11.63
N GLU A 118 5.17 13.11 -11.20
CA GLU A 118 3.92 12.74 -11.88
C GLU A 118 2.75 13.01 -10.90
N ASP A 119 1.59 13.43 -11.42
CA ASP A 119 0.42 13.69 -10.56
C ASP A 119 -0.17 12.37 -10.03
N GLN A 120 -0.50 12.32 -8.75
CA GLN A 120 -1.10 11.16 -8.08
C GLN A 120 -2.48 10.76 -8.65
N ARG A 121 -3.10 11.60 -9.46
CA ARG A 121 -4.38 11.30 -10.15
C ARG A 121 -4.17 10.61 -11.50
N GLU A 122 -2.95 10.60 -12.01
CA GLU A 122 -2.67 9.92 -13.28
C GLU A 122 -2.89 8.41 -13.17
N PRO A 123 -3.51 7.78 -14.15
CA PRO A 123 -3.62 6.33 -14.21
C PRO A 123 -2.26 5.66 -14.17
N LEU A 124 -2.20 4.43 -13.67
CA LEU A 124 -0.98 3.64 -13.69
C LEU A 124 -0.61 3.26 -15.11
N ASN A 125 0.69 3.25 -15.38
CA ASN A 125 1.29 2.98 -16.69
C ASN A 125 2.29 1.80 -16.64
N ALA A 126 2.95 1.50 -17.74
CA ALA A 126 3.88 0.36 -17.83
C ALA A 126 5.03 0.46 -16.83
N ARG A 127 5.56 1.68 -16.61
CA ARG A 127 6.71 1.90 -15.71
C ARG A 127 6.33 1.64 -14.24
N ASP A 128 5.07 1.97 -13.85
CA ASP A 128 4.56 1.68 -12.51
C ASP A 128 4.53 0.17 -12.25
N PHE A 129 4.04 -0.62 -13.21
CA PHE A 129 3.99 -2.08 -13.09
C PHE A 129 5.37 -2.75 -13.20
N GLU A 130 6.31 -2.19 -13.96
CA GLU A 130 7.71 -2.63 -13.97
C GLU A 130 8.36 -2.46 -12.59
N ALA A 131 8.12 -1.32 -11.93
CA ALA A 131 8.62 -1.07 -10.58
C ALA A 131 7.93 -1.96 -9.52
N LEU A 132 6.62 -2.17 -9.64
CA LEU A 132 5.88 -3.09 -8.76
C LEU A 132 6.38 -4.54 -8.88
N ALA A 133 6.69 -5.01 -10.08
CA ALA A 133 7.18 -6.36 -10.30
C ALA A 133 8.44 -6.64 -9.48
N VAL A 134 9.37 -5.68 -9.38
CA VAL A 134 10.56 -5.81 -8.52
C VAL A 134 10.18 -6.01 -7.05
N CYS A 135 9.14 -5.32 -6.57
CA CYS A 135 8.68 -5.46 -5.19
C CYS A 135 7.95 -6.78 -4.92
N MET A 136 7.43 -7.42 -5.98
CA MET A 136 6.63 -8.67 -5.89
C MET A 136 7.46 -9.93 -6.17
N GLU A 137 8.75 -9.83 -6.47
CA GLU A 137 9.54 -10.96 -6.95
C GLU A 137 9.89 -11.97 -5.86
N ASP A 138 10.27 -11.51 -4.66
CA ASP A 138 10.88 -12.33 -3.61
C ASP A 138 10.14 -12.30 -2.26
N ALA A 139 8.92 -11.79 -2.22
CA ALA A 139 8.08 -11.81 -1.02
C ALA A 139 6.58 -11.79 -1.35
N GLU A 140 5.79 -12.36 -0.45
CA GLU A 140 4.34 -12.20 -0.46
C GLU A 140 3.98 -10.79 0.01
N VAL A 141 3.38 -10.00 -0.88
CA VAL A 141 3.09 -8.59 -0.63
C VAL A 141 1.67 -8.22 -1.06
N LEU A 142 1.21 -7.12 -0.50
CA LEU A 142 0.05 -6.38 -0.97
C LEU A 142 0.51 -5.01 -1.44
N ALA A 143 0.26 -4.70 -2.70
CA ALA A 143 0.43 -3.37 -3.27
C ALA A 143 -0.90 -2.63 -3.34
N PHE A 144 -0.88 -1.32 -3.13
CA PHE A 144 -2.08 -0.49 -3.26
C PHE A 144 -1.76 0.91 -3.78
N TYR A 145 -2.76 1.51 -4.42
CA TYR A 145 -2.68 2.86 -4.97
C TYR A 145 -3.88 3.69 -4.58
N ASN A 146 -3.63 4.87 -4.04
CA ASN A 146 -4.64 5.86 -3.75
C ASN A 146 -4.65 6.88 -4.91
N GLY A 147 -5.47 6.66 -5.93
CA GLY A 147 -5.55 7.52 -7.11
C GLY A 147 -6.20 8.86 -6.78
N GLY A 148 -5.40 9.80 -6.24
CA GLY A 148 -5.80 11.14 -5.83
C GLY A 148 -6.27 11.27 -4.38
N ALA A 149 -6.45 12.52 -3.94
CA ALA A 149 -6.79 12.86 -2.56
C ALA A 149 -8.10 12.23 -2.07
N GLN A 150 -9.13 12.16 -2.92
CA GLN A 150 -10.41 11.52 -2.57
C GLN A 150 -10.31 9.99 -2.43
N ALA A 151 -9.22 9.39 -2.88
CA ALA A 151 -8.91 7.99 -2.63
C ALA A 151 -8.05 7.79 -1.37
N GLY A 152 -7.67 8.87 -0.68
CA GLY A 152 -6.86 8.84 0.53
C GLY A 152 -5.37 9.08 0.32
N ALA A 153 -4.96 9.62 -0.84
CA ALA A 153 -3.58 10.05 -1.06
C ALA A 153 -3.24 11.26 -0.19
N SER A 154 -2.12 11.21 0.51
CA SER A 154 -1.61 12.31 1.35
C SER A 154 -0.67 13.25 0.60
N GLN A 155 -0.11 12.83 -0.52
CA GLN A 155 0.84 13.57 -1.34
C GLN A 155 0.37 13.63 -2.79
N PRO A 156 0.60 14.76 -3.49
CA PRO A 156 0.22 14.91 -4.90
C PRO A 156 1.21 14.26 -5.88
N HIS A 157 2.42 13.96 -5.45
CA HIS A 157 3.43 13.26 -6.24
C HIS A 157 3.12 11.77 -6.29
N LYS A 158 3.17 11.19 -7.48
CA LYS A 158 2.75 9.81 -7.74
C LYS A 158 3.60 8.79 -6.99
N HIS A 159 2.90 7.97 -6.20
CA HIS A 159 3.49 6.89 -5.43
C HIS A 159 2.49 5.75 -5.24
N LEU A 160 2.98 4.53 -5.42
CA LEU A 160 2.29 3.32 -5.00
C LEU A 160 2.82 2.92 -3.62
N GLN A 161 2.10 2.05 -2.95
CA GLN A 161 2.46 1.58 -1.61
C GLN A 161 2.49 0.07 -1.61
N VAL A 162 3.47 -0.51 -0.92
CA VAL A 162 3.64 -1.96 -0.82
C VAL A 162 3.91 -2.32 0.63
N VAL A 163 3.24 -3.36 1.11
CA VAL A 163 3.41 -3.91 2.46
C VAL A 163 3.58 -5.41 2.37
N THR A 164 4.37 -5.98 3.28
CA THR A 164 4.52 -7.43 3.39
C THR A 164 3.25 -8.07 3.97
N LEU A 165 2.98 -9.29 3.56
CA LEU A 165 1.94 -10.14 4.13
C LEU A 165 2.54 -11.08 5.20
N PRO A 166 1.75 -11.48 6.21
CA PRO A 166 0.32 -11.24 6.43
C PRO A 166 0.02 -9.85 7.01
N LEU A 167 -1.17 -9.29 6.70
CA LEU A 167 -1.62 -8.02 7.29
C LEU A 167 -1.90 -8.13 8.79
N SER A 168 -2.15 -9.31 9.31
CA SER A 168 -2.32 -9.54 10.76
C SER A 168 -1.95 -10.99 11.13
N PRO A 169 -1.75 -11.29 12.42
CA PRO A 169 -1.50 -12.67 12.87
C PRO A 169 -2.62 -13.67 12.52
N ARG A 170 -3.85 -13.20 12.27
CA ARG A 170 -4.99 -14.06 11.95
C ARG A 170 -5.27 -14.18 10.45
N HIS A 171 -4.93 -13.15 9.68
CA HIS A 171 -5.32 -13.08 8.26
C HIS A 171 -4.17 -12.56 7.42
N SER A 172 -3.87 -13.25 6.33
CA SER A 172 -2.99 -12.72 5.29
C SER A 172 -3.62 -11.46 4.71
N VAL A 173 -4.78 -11.57 4.09
CA VAL A 173 -5.60 -10.44 3.65
C VAL A 173 -7.04 -10.72 4.09
N PRO A 174 -7.64 -9.95 5.03
CA PRO A 174 -9.00 -10.23 5.52
C PRO A 174 -10.06 -10.35 4.44
N MET A 175 -9.98 -9.53 3.38
CA MET A 175 -10.94 -9.55 2.27
C MET A 175 -10.88 -10.80 1.40
N ASP A 176 -9.85 -11.65 1.50
CA ASP A 176 -9.76 -12.92 0.75
C ASP A 176 -10.97 -13.80 1.01
N ALA A 177 -11.51 -13.81 2.23
CA ALA A 177 -12.72 -14.57 2.59
C ALA A 177 -13.92 -14.24 1.69
N LEU A 178 -14.03 -12.99 1.24
CA LEU A 178 -15.10 -12.52 0.36
C LEU A 178 -14.70 -12.58 -1.11
N LEU A 179 -13.46 -12.22 -1.44
CA LEU A 179 -12.93 -12.21 -2.80
C LEU A 179 -12.67 -13.62 -3.34
N ALA A 180 -12.56 -14.65 -2.48
CA ALA A 180 -12.47 -16.04 -2.89
C ALA A 180 -13.71 -16.55 -3.64
N ARG A 181 -14.85 -15.86 -3.52
CA ARG A 181 -16.10 -16.25 -4.21
C ARG A 181 -15.98 -16.02 -5.73
N PRO A 182 -16.67 -16.82 -6.57
CA PRO A 182 -16.59 -16.67 -8.03
C PRO A 182 -17.02 -15.29 -8.56
N ALA A 183 -17.99 -14.65 -7.88
CA ALA A 183 -18.48 -13.31 -8.19
C ALA A 183 -18.66 -12.54 -6.87
N PRO A 184 -17.61 -11.89 -6.36
CA PRO A 184 -17.70 -11.18 -5.09
C PRO A 184 -18.63 -9.98 -5.24
N ALA A 185 -19.70 -9.95 -4.43
CA ALA A 185 -20.64 -8.83 -4.36
C ALA A 185 -20.28 -7.95 -3.17
N LEU A 186 -19.58 -6.83 -3.42
CA LEU A 186 -19.12 -5.94 -2.35
C LEU A 186 -20.19 -4.89 -1.97
N GLY A 187 -21.24 -4.76 -2.79
CA GLY A 187 -22.32 -3.80 -2.56
C GLY A 187 -21.98 -2.34 -2.86
N PHE A 188 -20.89 -2.12 -3.61
CA PHE A 188 -20.48 -0.84 -4.21
C PHE A 188 -19.81 -1.11 -5.55
N ARG A 189 -19.66 -0.08 -6.37
CA ARG A 189 -19.01 -0.19 -7.68
C ARG A 189 -17.56 -0.62 -7.53
N HIS A 190 -17.19 -1.70 -8.21
CA HIS A 190 -15.83 -2.23 -8.25
C HIS A 190 -15.62 -3.05 -9.52
N ALA A 191 -14.37 -3.33 -9.82
CA ALA A 191 -13.96 -4.33 -10.78
C ALA A 191 -12.88 -5.21 -10.15
N PHE A 192 -12.99 -6.50 -10.36
CA PHE A 192 -12.14 -7.53 -9.74
C PHE A 192 -11.67 -8.53 -10.78
N ALA A 193 -10.43 -8.98 -10.67
CA ALA A 193 -9.89 -10.10 -11.43
C ALA A 193 -9.00 -10.96 -10.53
N ARG A 194 -9.07 -12.28 -10.73
CA ARG A 194 -8.02 -13.19 -10.26
C ARG A 194 -6.82 -13.08 -11.16
N LEU A 195 -5.65 -13.29 -10.59
CA LEU A 195 -4.38 -13.28 -11.31
C LEU A 195 -3.79 -14.68 -11.32
N GLU A 196 -3.29 -15.07 -12.47
CA GLU A 196 -2.50 -16.30 -12.60
C GLU A 196 -1.02 -15.97 -12.33
N PRO A 197 -0.22 -16.88 -11.76
CA PRO A 197 1.20 -16.64 -11.50
C PRO A 197 1.98 -16.15 -12.74
N ALA A 198 1.62 -16.65 -13.92
CA ALA A 198 2.22 -16.20 -15.20
C ALA A 198 1.86 -14.74 -15.55
N GLN A 199 0.78 -14.18 -15.04
CA GLN A 199 0.43 -12.76 -15.23
C GLN A 199 1.23 -11.88 -14.27
N VAL A 200 1.35 -12.28 -13.00
CA VAL A 200 2.11 -11.56 -11.97
C VAL A 200 3.58 -11.41 -12.36
N ALA A 201 4.17 -12.46 -12.94
CA ALA A 201 5.54 -12.45 -13.43
C ALA A 201 5.78 -11.52 -14.66
N ARG A 202 4.72 -10.95 -15.25
CA ARG A 202 4.80 -10.11 -16.45
C ARG A 202 4.13 -8.76 -16.23
N PRO A 203 4.90 -7.67 -16.03
CA PRO A 203 4.36 -6.32 -15.82
C PRO A 203 3.35 -5.88 -16.89
N ALA A 204 3.60 -6.22 -18.15
CA ALA A 204 2.68 -5.91 -19.25
C ALA A 204 1.31 -6.59 -19.09
N ALA A 205 1.26 -7.85 -18.63
CA ALA A 205 0.01 -8.57 -18.41
C ALA A 205 -0.75 -8.01 -17.19
N MET A 206 -0.06 -7.61 -16.14
CA MET A 206 -0.67 -6.90 -15.01
C MET A 206 -1.27 -5.56 -15.45
N LEU A 207 -0.56 -4.80 -16.29
CA LEU A 207 -1.07 -3.54 -16.85
C LEU A 207 -2.33 -3.76 -17.70
N GLU A 208 -2.37 -4.81 -18.53
CA GLU A 208 -3.55 -5.17 -19.32
C GLU A 208 -4.74 -5.47 -18.42
N THR A 209 -4.56 -6.30 -17.40
CA THR A 209 -5.59 -6.59 -16.39
C THR A 209 -6.05 -5.31 -15.69
N TYR A 210 -5.14 -4.45 -15.26
CA TYR A 210 -5.48 -3.17 -14.65
C TYR A 210 -6.34 -2.30 -15.59
N ARG A 211 -5.96 -2.18 -16.87
CA ARG A 211 -6.71 -1.38 -17.85
C ARG A 211 -8.12 -1.92 -18.08
N GLU A 212 -8.27 -3.23 -18.15
CA GLU A 212 -9.59 -3.86 -18.25
C GLU A 212 -10.44 -3.55 -17.01
N LEU A 213 -9.87 -3.69 -15.81
CA LEU A 213 -10.59 -3.41 -14.56
C LEU A 213 -10.94 -1.92 -14.43
N HIS A 214 -10.03 -1.02 -14.82
CA HIS A 214 -10.28 0.40 -14.85
C HIS A 214 -11.48 0.75 -15.78
N GLY A 215 -11.52 0.14 -16.95
CA GLY A 215 -12.65 0.27 -17.89
C GLY A 215 -13.95 -0.34 -17.35
N LYS A 216 -13.91 -1.57 -16.80
CA LYS A 216 -15.08 -2.25 -16.19
C LYS A 216 -15.64 -1.50 -14.99
N ALA A 217 -14.78 -0.83 -14.20
CA ALA A 217 -15.19 0.06 -13.11
C ALA A 217 -15.81 1.38 -13.60
N GLY A 218 -15.81 1.65 -14.89
CA GLY A 218 -16.36 2.87 -15.50
C GLY A 218 -15.58 4.13 -15.11
N LEU A 219 -14.29 4.01 -14.84
CA LEU A 219 -13.44 5.13 -14.47
C LEU A 219 -13.07 5.99 -15.68
N ARG A 220 -13.10 7.31 -15.49
CA ARG A 220 -12.61 8.31 -16.44
C ARG A 220 -11.20 8.74 -16.05
N ALA A 221 -10.51 9.43 -16.94
CA ALA A 221 -9.19 10.00 -16.63
C ALA A 221 -9.26 10.89 -15.37
N GLN A 222 -8.27 10.73 -14.49
CA GLN A 222 -8.13 11.45 -13.22
C GLN A 222 -9.30 11.30 -12.22
N GLN A 223 -10.22 10.39 -12.47
CA GLN A 223 -11.27 10.08 -11.49
C GLN A 223 -10.65 9.31 -10.32
N PRO A 224 -10.97 9.69 -9.05
CA PRO A 224 -10.39 9.04 -7.88
C PRO A 224 -10.76 7.57 -7.79
N TYR A 225 -9.78 6.72 -7.51
CA TYR A 225 -9.98 5.29 -7.31
C TYR A 225 -8.96 4.69 -6.33
N SER A 226 -9.34 3.57 -5.76
CA SER A 226 -8.44 2.68 -5.02
C SER A 226 -8.09 1.50 -5.89
N LEU A 227 -6.79 1.14 -5.95
CA LEU A 227 -6.32 -0.14 -6.43
C LEU A 227 -5.77 -0.92 -5.26
N VAL A 228 -6.08 -2.21 -5.18
CA VAL A 228 -5.44 -3.18 -4.30
C VAL A 228 -5.03 -4.38 -5.14
N LEU A 229 -3.82 -4.85 -4.95
CA LEU A 229 -3.19 -5.90 -5.75
C LEU A 229 -2.39 -6.84 -4.84
N THR A 230 -2.59 -8.15 -5.02
CA THR A 230 -1.77 -9.22 -4.45
C THR A 230 -1.24 -10.10 -5.58
N HIS A 231 -0.55 -11.20 -5.25
CA HIS A 231 -0.18 -12.21 -6.24
C HIS A 231 -1.39 -12.99 -6.79
N GLU A 232 -2.54 -12.95 -6.11
CA GLU A 232 -3.71 -13.77 -6.45
C GLU A 232 -4.84 -12.98 -7.12
N TRP A 233 -4.90 -11.66 -6.91
CA TRP A 233 -6.00 -10.85 -7.41
C TRP A 233 -5.68 -9.36 -7.49
N MET A 234 -6.49 -8.67 -8.27
CA MET A 234 -6.50 -7.22 -8.43
C MET A 234 -7.92 -6.68 -8.28
N LEU A 235 -8.06 -5.63 -7.47
CA LEU A 235 -9.34 -4.96 -7.17
C LEU A 235 -9.21 -3.45 -7.45
N VAL A 236 -10.13 -2.92 -8.25
CA VAL A 236 -10.25 -1.49 -8.54
C VAL A 236 -11.60 -0.99 -8.01
N VAL A 237 -11.58 0.09 -7.22
CA VAL A 237 -12.77 0.67 -6.60
C VAL A 237 -12.82 2.17 -6.87
N PRO A 238 -13.79 2.67 -7.67
CA PRO A 238 -14.03 4.10 -7.82
C PRO A 238 -14.38 4.75 -6.49
N ARG A 239 -13.76 5.90 -6.19
CA ARG A 239 -13.92 6.59 -4.90
C ARG A 239 -14.77 7.83 -5.02
N SER A 240 -15.63 8.07 -4.01
CA SER A 240 -16.46 9.26 -3.90
C SER A 240 -15.92 10.27 -2.88
N ARG A 241 -15.24 9.79 -1.84
CA ARG A 241 -14.63 10.60 -0.76
C ARG A 241 -13.51 9.84 -0.05
N ASP A 242 -12.66 10.58 0.68
CA ASP A 242 -11.54 10.03 1.44
C ASP A 242 -11.89 9.70 2.90
N ARG A 243 -13.07 10.14 3.43
CA ARG A 243 -13.40 10.08 4.85
C ARG A 243 -14.78 9.52 5.12
N PHE A 244 -14.87 8.81 6.26
CA PHE A 244 -16.09 8.45 6.95
C PHE A 244 -16.06 9.10 8.34
N GLU A 245 -17.01 10.00 8.66
CA GLU A 245 -17.08 10.71 9.95
C GLU A 245 -15.74 11.31 10.43
N GLY A 246 -14.99 11.90 9.52
CA GLY A 246 -13.66 12.45 9.79
C GLY A 246 -12.50 11.44 9.80
N ILE A 247 -12.78 10.13 9.77
CA ILE A 247 -11.80 9.06 9.72
C ILE A 247 -11.32 8.89 8.27
N SER A 248 -10.02 8.98 8.04
CA SER A 248 -9.43 8.78 6.69
C SER A 248 -9.47 7.31 6.30
N ILE A 249 -9.98 7.03 5.11
CA ILE A 249 -10.11 5.69 4.54
C ILE A 249 -9.31 5.63 3.24
N ASN A 250 -8.18 4.96 3.28
CA ASN A 250 -7.31 4.73 2.12
C ASN A 250 -7.59 3.37 1.46
N SER A 251 -6.82 3.04 0.43
CA SER A 251 -6.99 1.80 -0.33
C SER A 251 -6.76 0.53 0.48
N LEU A 252 -5.91 0.55 1.52
CA LEU A 252 -5.65 -0.61 2.37
C LEU A 252 -6.91 -1.09 3.11
N ALA A 253 -7.87 -0.19 3.38
CA ALA A 253 -9.14 -0.56 3.99
C ALA A 253 -9.95 -1.53 3.10
N PHE A 254 -9.82 -1.46 1.78
CA PHE A 254 -10.45 -2.41 0.84
C PHE A 254 -9.77 -3.78 0.80
N ALA A 255 -8.62 -3.94 1.46
CA ALA A 255 -8.05 -5.25 1.80
C ALA A 255 -8.55 -5.78 3.15
N GLY A 256 -9.36 -4.99 3.88
CA GLY A 256 -9.91 -5.33 5.18
C GLY A 256 -9.07 -4.87 6.37
N SER A 257 -8.09 -3.98 6.16
CA SER A 257 -7.24 -3.42 7.22
C SER A 257 -7.40 -1.91 7.31
N PHE A 258 -7.98 -1.43 8.42
CA PHE A 258 -8.16 -0.02 8.72
C PHE A 258 -7.06 0.47 9.67
N PHE A 259 -6.62 1.71 9.47
CA PHE A 259 -5.85 2.44 10.47
C PHE A 259 -6.71 3.52 11.10
N VAL A 260 -6.79 3.53 12.43
CA VAL A 260 -7.55 4.50 13.19
C VAL A 260 -6.71 5.11 14.31
N ARG A 261 -6.97 6.38 14.61
CA ARG A 261 -6.13 7.15 15.53
C ARG A 261 -6.38 6.88 17.00
N ASP A 262 -7.58 6.41 17.34
CA ASP A 262 -7.99 6.18 18.71
C ASP A 262 -9.15 5.18 18.81
N ALA A 263 -9.50 4.79 20.03
CA ALA A 263 -10.59 3.88 20.32
C ALA A 263 -11.97 4.46 19.92
N LYS A 264 -12.15 5.80 19.90
CA LYS A 264 -13.40 6.42 19.46
C LYS A 264 -13.63 6.17 17.97
N HIS A 265 -12.58 6.33 17.16
CA HIS A 265 -12.63 6.01 15.73
C HIS A 265 -12.83 4.51 15.48
N ALA A 266 -12.16 3.64 16.26
CA ALA A 266 -12.38 2.19 16.18
C ALA A 266 -13.83 1.83 16.47
N HIS A 267 -14.40 2.38 17.54
CA HIS A 267 -15.80 2.19 17.91
C HIS A 267 -16.77 2.69 16.83
N ALA A 268 -16.51 3.85 16.23
CA ALA A 268 -17.33 4.39 15.14
C ALA A 268 -17.36 3.46 13.92
N ILE A 269 -16.19 2.92 13.49
CA ILE A 269 -16.12 1.95 12.40
C ILE A 269 -16.85 0.65 12.76
N ALA A 270 -16.62 0.12 13.97
CA ALA A 270 -17.25 -1.12 14.42
C ALA A 270 -18.78 -0.99 14.51
N ALA A 271 -19.28 0.14 15.04
CA ALA A 271 -20.73 0.41 15.19
C ALA A 271 -21.42 0.59 13.82
N ALA A 272 -20.77 1.27 12.87
CA ALA A 272 -21.30 1.44 11.52
C ALA A 272 -21.25 0.15 10.68
N GLY A 273 -20.34 -0.77 11.03
CA GLY A 273 -19.94 -1.91 10.24
C GLY A 273 -18.88 -1.53 9.17
N PRO A 274 -17.69 -2.18 9.19
CA PRO A 274 -16.60 -1.88 8.25
C PRO A 274 -17.01 -1.89 6.78
N MET A 275 -17.86 -2.84 6.37
CA MET A 275 -18.36 -2.89 5.00
C MET A 275 -19.26 -1.69 4.65
N SER A 276 -20.05 -1.20 5.60
CA SER A 276 -20.86 0.02 5.42
C SER A 276 -19.97 1.25 5.28
N VAL A 277 -18.86 1.30 6.04
CA VAL A 277 -17.84 2.35 5.91
C VAL A 277 -17.23 2.32 4.49
N LEU A 278 -16.83 1.15 3.99
CA LEU A 278 -16.29 1.01 2.62
C LEU A 278 -17.31 1.47 1.56
N LYS A 279 -18.59 1.07 1.71
CA LYS A 279 -19.67 1.51 0.82
C LYS A 279 -19.85 3.04 0.82
N SER A 280 -19.70 3.67 1.97
CA SER A 280 -19.89 5.13 2.11
C SER A 280 -18.82 5.95 1.39
N VAL A 281 -17.63 5.41 1.15
CA VAL A 281 -16.49 6.09 0.52
C VAL A 281 -16.21 5.64 -0.90
N ALA A 282 -16.79 4.52 -1.32
CA ALA A 282 -16.81 4.07 -2.71
C ALA A 282 -17.93 4.77 -3.51
N MET A 283 -17.93 4.60 -4.82
CA MET A 283 -19.08 4.98 -5.66
C MET A 283 -20.14 3.86 -5.63
N PRO A 284 -21.44 4.22 -5.70
CA PRO A 284 -22.53 3.26 -5.74
C PRO A 284 -22.57 2.44 -7.02
#